data_25285fc66634d5d02faf761090138152
#
_entry.id   25285fc66634d5d02faf761090138152
#
_cell.length_a   1.000
_cell.length_b   1.000
_cell.length_c   1.000
_cell.angle_alpha   90.00
_cell.angle_beta   90.00
_cell.angle_gamma   90.00
#
_symmetry.space_group_name_H-M   'P 1'
#
loop_
_entity.id
_entity.type
_entity.pdbx_description
1 polymer ?
#
loop_
_entity_poly.entity_id
_entity_poly.type
_entity_poly.pdbx_seq_one_letter_code
_entity_poly.pdbx_strand_id
1 'polypeptide(L)'
;HYGAKNVKVIYRKDFEHMTATKVEINDAKEEGVKFELFKSPVEIVDEGVVFIDTKMIEEDGKTKMINIEGSEKLIKADSVIIAVSQSPKNNIVSNTENIETNRHGLIVIDDIGHTTKEGVFACGDVVTGARTVVEAVAHAKKVAQAIDDYCKLKQLN
;
A
#
# COMPACT_ATOMS: atom_id res chain seq x y z
N HIS A 1 16.36 14.49 -12.94
CA HIS A 1 17.36 14.67 -14.04
C HIS A 1 18.62 13.81 -13.84
N TYR A 2 18.45 12.51 -13.62
CA TYR A 2 19.57 11.58 -13.40
C TYR A 2 20.02 10.86 -14.68
N GLY A 3 19.70 11.43 -15.87
CA GLY A 3 20.18 10.96 -17.16
C GLY A 3 19.34 9.89 -17.84
N ALA A 4 18.25 9.43 -17.27
CA ALA A 4 17.31 8.54 -17.97
C ALA A 4 16.65 9.28 -19.15
N LYS A 5 16.73 8.70 -20.35
CA LYS A 5 16.18 9.32 -21.57
C LYS A 5 14.68 9.11 -21.73
N ASN A 6 14.19 7.96 -21.29
CA ASN A 6 12.79 7.58 -21.39
C ASN A 6 12.35 7.00 -20.05
N VAL A 7 11.42 7.68 -19.38
CA VAL A 7 10.81 7.19 -18.13
C VAL A 7 9.35 6.90 -18.40
N LYS A 8 8.88 5.73 -17.96
CA LYS A 8 7.47 5.31 -18.07
C LYS A 8 6.94 4.86 -16.73
N VAL A 9 5.73 5.27 -16.41
CA VAL A 9 4.92 4.70 -15.34
C VAL A 9 3.89 3.77 -15.97
N ILE A 10 3.91 2.51 -15.57
CA ILE A 10 2.94 1.52 -16.02
C ILE A 10 1.95 1.30 -14.87
N TYR A 11 0.67 1.41 -15.13
CA TYR A 11 -0.35 1.27 -14.09
C TYR A 11 -1.55 0.43 -14.57
N ARG A 12 -2.06 -0.42 -13.69
CA ARG A 12 -3.11 -1.40 -14.04
C ARG A 12 -4.53 -0.84 -14.17
N LYS A 13 -4.75 0.41 -13.76
CA LYS A 13 -6.04 1.11 -13.81
C LYS A 13 -5.88 2.45 -14.54
N ASP A 14 -6.89 3.30 -14.46
CA ASP A 14 -6.87 4.68 -14.94
C ASP A 14 -6.25 5.66 -13.92
N PHE A 15 -6.20 6.94 -14.27
CA PHE A 15 -5.70 8.00 -13.41
C PHE A 15 -6.58 8.25 -12.18
N GLU A 16 -7.88 8.00 -12.25
CA GLU A 16 -8.81 8.24 -11.14
C GLU A 16 -8.59 7.28 -9.98
N HIS A 17 -8.11 6.08 -10.30
CA HIS A 17 -7.80 5.04 -9.32
C HIS A 17 -6.32 5.04 -8.90
N MET A 18 -5.52 6.00 -9.37
CA MET A 18 -4.12 6.12 -8.99
C MET A 18 -4.02 6.70 -7.58
N THR A 19 -3.13 6.15 -6.75
CA THR A 19 -2.91 6.64 -5.37
C THR A 19 -2.10 7.93 -5.33
N ALA A 20 -1.35 8.23 -6.40
CA ALA A 20 -0.66 9.50 -6.59
C ALA A 20 -1.66 10.64 -6.72
N THR A 21 -1.33 11.79 -6.16
CA THR A 21 -2.15 13.00 -6.27
C THR A 21 -2.14 13.56 -7.71
N LYS A 22 -3.14 14.36 -8.06
CA LYS A 22 -3.19 15.03 -9.36
C LYS A 22 -1.97 15.93 -9.60
N VAL A 23 -1.43 16.54 -8.54
CA VAL A 23 -0.22 17.38 -8.61
C VAL A 23 0.97 16.52 -9.00
N GLU A 24 1.23 15.43 -8.29
CA GLU A 24 2.33 14.51 -8.59
C GLU A 24 2.26 13.94 -10.01
N ILE A 25 1.06 13.61 -10.49
CA ILE A 25 0.85 13.13 -11.86
C ILE A 25 1.18 14.21 -12.89
N ASN A 26 0.77 15.45 -12.64
CA ASN A 26 1.04 16.57 -13.53
C ASN A 26 2.53 16.92 -13.55
N ASP A 27 3.16 17.02 -12.39
CA ASP A 27 4.60 17.26 -12.27
C ASP A 27 5.40 16.20 -13.03
N ALA A 28 5.05 14.93 -12.88
CA ALA A 28 5.68 13.84 -13.61
C ALA A 28 5.50 13.98 -15.14
N LYS A 29 4.32 14.39 -15.61
CA LYS A 29 4.06 14.64 -17.03
C LYS A 29 4.87 15.83 -17.58
N GLU A 30 4.98 16.91 -16.81
CA GLU A 30 5.79 18.08 -17.15
C GLU A 30 7.27 17.73 -17.24
N GLU A 31 7.77 16.82 -16.41
CA GLU A 31 9.12 16.24 -16.47
C GLU A 31 9.31 15.23 -17.63
N GLY A 32 8.28 14.99 -18.43
CA GLY A 32 8.35 14.12 -19.61
C GLY A 32 8.13 12.63 -19.33
N VAL A 33 7.66 12.25 -18.15
CA VAL A 33 7.30 10.88 -17.82
C VAL A 33 6.06 10.45 -18.61
N LYS A 34 6.14 9.30 -19.28
CA LYS A 34 5.04 8.72 -20.03
C LYS A 34 4.24 7.77 -19.16
N PHE A 35 2.92 7.86 -19.23
CA PHE A 35 2.02 6.95 -18.51
C PHE A 35 1.38 5.96 -19.49
N GLU A 36 1.50 4.68 -19.20
CA GLU A 36 0.79 3.61 -19.89
C GLU A 36 -0.16 2.94 -18.88
N LEU A 37 -1.44 3.19 -19.07
CA LEU A 37 -2.51 2.70 -18.18
C LEU A 37 -3.06 1.36 -18.65
N PHE A 38 -3.83 0.72 -17.79
CA PHE A 38 -4.47 -0.57 -18.05
C PHE A 38 -3.50 -1.68 -18.44
N LYS A 39 -2.34 -1.72 -17.78
CA LYS A 39 -1.33 -2.74 -17.97
C LYS A 39 -0.87 -3.30 -16.63
N SER A 40 -0.83 -4.62 -16.51
CA SER A 40 -0.31 -5.34 -15.33
C SER A 40 0.95 -6.10 -15.70
N PRO A 41 2.01 -6.06 -14.85
CA PRO A 41 3.21 -6.84 -15.10
C PRO A 41 2.91 -8.34 -14.94
N VAL A 42 3.46 -9.14 -15.83
CA VAL A 42 3.40 -10.60 -15.81
C VAL A 42 4.74 -11.18 -15.40
N GLU A 43 5.82 -10.71 -16.04
CA GLU A 43 7.17 -11.23 -15.84
C GLU A 43 8.22 -10.17 -16.13
N ILE A 44 9.29 -10.18 -15.35
CA ILE A 44 10.50 -9.38 -15.61
C ILE A 44 11.51 -10.29 -16.29
N VAL A 45 11.98 -9.90 -17.45
CA VAL A 45 12.96 -10.62 -18.26
C VAL A 45 14.19 -9.73 -18.50
N ASP A 46 15.27 -10.29 -19.04
CA ASP A 46 16.52 -9.56 -19.26
C ASP A 46 16.35 -8.31 -20.16
N GLU A 47 15.43 -8.36 -21.13
CA GLU A 47 15.17 -7.27 -22.06
C GLU A 47 14.16 -6.23 -21.55
N GLY A 48 13.51 -6.47 -20.40
CA GLY A 48 12.49 -5.57 -19.87
C GLY A 48 11.39 -6.28 -19.08
N VAL A 49 10.13 -5.89 -19.30
CA VAL A 49 8.98 -6.47 -18.59
C VAL A 49 7.88 -6.84 -19.58
N VAL A 50 7.36 -8.04 -19.42
CA VAL A 50 6.14 -8.50 -20.12
C VAL A 50 4.94 -7.97 -19.35
N PHE A 51 4.07 -7.24 -20.03
CA PHE A 51 2.81 -6.73 -19.50
C PHE A 51 1.64 -7.35 -20.24
N ILE A 52 0.53 -7.53 -19.52
CA ILE A 52 -0.77 -7.91 -20.07
C ILE A 52 -1.71 -6.72 -19.95
N ASP A 53 -2.53 -6.49 -20.98
CA ASP A 53 -3.55 -5.44 -20.92
C ASP A 53 -4.65 -5.83 -19.91
N THR A 54 -5.18 -4.83 -19.21
CA THR A 54 -6.25 -5.02 -18.21
C THR A 54 -7.46 -4.18 -18.57
N LYS A 55 -8.62 -4.57 -18.08
CA LYS A 55 -9.85 -3.76 -18.15
C LYS A 55 -10.62 -3.82 -16.84
N MET A 56 -11.34 -2.74 -16.56
CA MET A 56 -12.31 -2.70 -15.47
C MET A 56 -13.65 -3.24 -15.96
N ILE A 57 -14.25 -4.10 -15.17
CA ILE A 57 -15.62 -4.59 -15.36
C ILE A 57 -16.44 -4.33 -14.11
N GLU A 58 -17.72 -4.13 -14.26
CA GLU A 58 -18.66 -4.05 -13.16
C GLU A 58 -19.34 -5.41 -13.00
N GLU A 59 -19.22 -6.01 -11.82
CA GLU A 59 -19.85 -7.27 -11.47
C GLU A 59 -20.41 -7.18 -10.05
N ASP A 60 -21.71 -7.43 -9.88
CA ASP A 60 -22.42 -7.32 -8.60
C ASP A 60 -22.25 -5.96 -7.90
N GLY A 61 -22.23 -4.85 -8.66
CA GLY A 61 -22.03 -3.51 -8.14
C GLY A 61 -20.62 -3.22 -7.61
N LYS A 62 -19.65 -4.07 -7.96
CA LYS A 62 -18.24 -3.91 -7.62
C LYS A 62 -17.39 -3.85 -8.88
N THR A 63 -16.47 -2.89 -8.91
CA THR A 63 -15.49 -2.81 -9.99
C THR A 63 -14.39 -3.83 -9.77
N LYS A 64 -14.21 -4.72 -10.74
CA LYS A 64 -13.12 -5.71 -10.79
C LYS A 64 -12.16 -5.39 -11.92
N MET A 65 -10.87 -5.67 -11.71
CA MET A 65 -9.86 -5.68 -12.77
C MET A 65 -9.72 -7.10 -13.31
N ILE A 66 -9.76 -7.24 -14.63
CA ILE A 66 -9.47 -8.51 -15.30
C ILE A 66 -8.37 -8.32 -16.34
N ASN A 67 -7.58 -9.36 -16.54
CA ASN A 67 -6.57 -9.43 -17.58
C ASN A 67 -7.23 -9.78 -18.92
N ILE A 68 -6.70 -9.24 -20.01
CA ILE A 68 -7.12 -9.56 -21.37
C ILE A 68 -6.15 -10.63 -21.91
N GLU A 69 -6.57 -11.87 -21.88
CA GLU A 69 -5.75 -13.00 -22.34
C GLU A 69 -5.27 -12.80 -23.78
N GLY A 70 -4.01 -13.17 -24.05
CA GLY A 70 -3.39 -13.04 -25.36
C GLY A 70 -2.94 -11.61 -25.73
N SER A 71 -2.98 -10.68 -24.79
CA SER A 71 -2.53 -9.30 -24.99
C SER A 71 -1.10 -9.04 -24.49
N GLU A 72 -0.39 -10.09 -24.10
CA GLU A 72 0.95 -10.00 -23.54
C GLU A 72 1.93 -9.32 -24.51
N LYS A 73 2.65 -8.33 -24.01
CA LYS A 73 3.65 -7.56 -24.79
C LYS A 73 4.87 -7.25 -23.93
N LEU A 74 6.04 -7.45 -24.53
CA LEU A 74 7.31 -7.01 -23.96
C LEU A 74 7.46 -5.49 -24.10
N ILE A 75 7.66 -4.80 -23.01
CA ILE A 75 8.13 -3.41 -22.97
C ILE A 75 9.60 -3.43 -22.57
N LYS A 76 10.47 -3.06 -23.50
CA LYS A 76 11.91 -3.01 -23.25
C LYS A 76 12.26 -1.95 -22.24
N ALA A 77 13.17 -2.27 -21.33
CA ALA A 77 13.67 -1.37 -20.31
C ALA A 77 15.08 -1.78 -19.85
N ASP A 78 15.94 -0.79 -19.62
CA ASP A 78 17.27 -1.01 -19.06
C ASP A 78 17.24 -1.12 -17.53
N SER A 79 16.20 -0.57 -16.91
CA SER A 79 15.99 -0.57 -15.46
C SER A 79 14.51 -0.64 -15.12
N VAL A 80 14.17 -1.42 -14.12
CA VAL A 80 12.79 -1.61 -13.63
C VAL A 80 12.70 -1.23 -12.16
N ILE A 81 11.77 -0.34 -11.82
CA ILE A 81 11.47 0.03 -10.44
C ILE A 81 10.09 -0.53 -10.08
N ILE A 82 10.05 -1.41 -9.08
CA ILE A 82 8.80 -1.96 -8.56
C ILE A 82 8.26 -1.01 -7.49
N ALA A 83 7.16 -0.31 -7.82
CA ALA A 83 6.51 0.67 -6.96
C ALA A 83 5.05 0.26 -6.67
N VAL A 84 4.83 -0.99 -6.24
CA VAL A 84 3.51 -1.60 -6.05
C VAL A 84 3.01 -1.57 -4.61
N SER A 85 3.54 -0.67 -3.77
CA SER A 85 3.26 -0.59 -2.35
C SER A 85 3.90 -1.72 -1.54
N GLN A 86 3.63 -1.74 -0.25
CA GLN A 86 4.19 -2.72 0.70
C GLN A 86 3.04 -3.45 1.39
N SER A 87 3.30 -4.70 1.73
CA SER A 87 2.42 -5.49 2.58
C SER A 87 2.93 -5.51 4.03
N PRO A 88 2.05 -5.59 5.03
CA PRO A 88 2.46 -5.73 6.42
C PRO A 88 3.34 -6.97 6.61
N LYS A 89 4.44 -6.84 7.38
CA LYS A 89 5.22 -7.99 7.84
C LYS A 89 4.53 -8.61 9.05
N ASN A 90 4.17 -9.88 8.95
CA ASN A 90 3.43 -10.59 9.99
C ASN A 90 4.31 -11.20 11.10
N ASN A 91 5.62 -10.96 11.13
CA ASN A 91 6.54 -11.61 12.04
C ASN A 91 6.15 -11.48 13.53
N ILE A 92 5.71 -10.30 13.96
CA ILE A 92 5.27 -10.09 15.35
C ILE A 92 3.98 -10.86 15.62
N VAL A 93 3.00 -10.74 14.73
CA VAL A 93 1.68 -11.35 14.88
C VAL A 93 1.76 -12.88 14.82
N SER A 94 2.53 -13.44 13.89
CA SER A 94 2.69 -14.89 13.73
C SER A 94 3.44 -15.56 14.90
N ASN A 95 4.21 -14.78 15.67
CA ASN A 95 4.98 -15.28 16.82
C ASN A 95 4.39 -14.80 18.16
N THR A 96 3.23 -14.16 18.17
CA THR A 96 2.59 -13.67 19.40
C THR A 96 1.14 -14.13 19.44
N GLU A 97 0.81 -14.96 20.43
CA GLU A 97 -0.56 -15.41 20.64
C GLU A 97 -1.48 -14.26 21.03
N ASN A 98 -2.75 -14.35 20.62
CA ASN A 98 -3.83 -13.43 20.97
C ASN A 98 -3.68 -11.99 20.42
N ILE A 99 -2.94 -11.80 19.34
CA ILE A 99 -3.00 -10.56 18.55
C ILE A 99 -3.72 -10.87 17.23
N GLU A 100 -4.90 -10.30 17.07
CA GLU A 100 -5.71 -10.46 15.86
C GLU A 100 -5.34 -9.45 14.80
N THR A 101 -5.46 -9.87 13.53
CA THR A 101 -5.35 -9.00 12.37
C THR A 101 -6.60 -9.06 11.50
N ASN A 102 -6.85 -7.99 10.78
CA ASN A 102 -7.89 -7.96 9.77
C ASN A 102 -7.44 -8.70 8.49
N ARG A 103 -8.34 -8.80 7.50
CA ARG A 103 -8.06 -9.45 6.19
C ARG A 103 -6.88 -8.86 5.41
N HIS A 104 -6.38 -7.69 5.78
CA HIS A 104 -5.24 -7.02 5.17
C HIS A 104 -3.93 -7.21 5.95
N GLY A 105 -3.95 -8.01 7.02
CA GLY A 105 -2.80 -8.24 7.89
C GLY A 105 -2.49 -7.10 8.85
N LEU A 106 -3.39 -6.12 9.02
CA LEU A 106 -3.24 -5.01 9.96
C LEU A 106 -3.79 -5.40 11.33
N ILE A 107 -3.12 -4.97 12.40
CA ILE A 107 -3.51 -5.28 13.78
C ILE A 107 -4.87 -4.65 14.10
N VAL A 108 -5.77 -5.44 14.66
CA VAL A 108 -7.06 -4.97 15.15
C VAL A 108 -6.89 -4.29 16.50
N ILE A 109 -7.44 -3.09 16.64
CA ILE A 109 -7.44 -2.30 17.87
C ILE A 109 -8.84 -1.74 18.16
N ASP A 110 -9.05 -1.32 19.41
CA ASP A 110 -10.18 -0.48 19.80
C ASP A 110 -9.90 1.02 19.49
N ASP A 111 -10.81 1.90 19.88
CA ASP A 111 -10.74 3.34 19.62
C ASP A 111 -9.54 4.04 20.27
N ILE A 112 -8.91 3.43 21.27
CA ILE A 112 -7.79 4.00 22.03
C ILE A 112 -6.49 3.22 21.88
N GLY A 113 -6.47 2.24 20.97
CA GLY A 113 -5.25 1.54 20.56
C GLY A 113 -4.94 0.25 21.28
N HIS A 114 -5.84 -0.30 22.13
CA HIS A 114 -5.67 -1.64 22.67
C HIS A 114 -5.80 -2.68 21.58
N THR A 115 -4.88 -3.62 21.53
CA THR A 115 -5.02 -4.82 20.72
C THR A 115 -5.90 -5.85 21.42
N THR A 116 -6.16 -6.98 20.78
CA THR A 116 -6.86 -8.11 21.40
C THR A 116 -6.06 -8.79 22.51
N LYS A 117 -4.78 -8.48 22.63
CA LYS A 117 -3.90 -8.96 23.71
C LYS A 117 -3.77 -7.92 24.81
N GLU A 118 -4.12 -8.31 26.05
CA GLU A 118 -4.05 -7.42 27.21
C GLU A 118 -2.64 -6.83 27.39
N GLY A 119 -2.56 -5.52 27.66
CA GLY A 119 -1.33 -4.78 27.87
C GLY A 119 -0.52 -4.51 26.61
N VAL A 120 -1.04 -4.87 25.44
CA VAL A 120 -0.40 -4.58 24.13
C VAL A 120 -1.23 -3.55 23.38
N PHE A 121 -0.53 -2.51 22.92
CA PHE A 121 -1.12 -1.39 22.18
C PHE A 121 -0.47 -1.30 20.81
N ALA A 122 -1.21 -0.77 19.83
CA ALA A 122 -0.70 -0.55 18.48
C ALA A 122 -1.22 0.77 17.90
N CYS A 123 -0.39 1.42 17.07
CA CYS A 123 -0.73 2.64 16.35
C CYS A 123 0.08 2.79 15.06
N GLY A 124 -0.30 3.76 14.22
CA GLY A 124 0.38 4.05 12.96
C GLY A 124 0.13 2.98 11.89
N ASP A 125 1.09 2.79 10.99
CA ASP A 125 0.95 1.98 9.77
C ASP A 125 0.59 0.51 10.03
N VAL A 126 0.97 -0.04 11.16
CA VAL A 126 0.65 -1.42 11.54
C VAL A 126 -0.86 -1.63 11.78
N VAL A 127 -1.59 -0.54 12.01
CA VAL A 127 -3.04 -0.50 12.25
C VAL A 127 -3.79 0.03 11.03
N THR A 128 -3.31 1.15 10.45
CA THR A 128 -4.03 1.90 9.41
C THR A 128 -3.61 1.54 7.99
N GLY A 129 -2.52 0.80 7.82
CA GLY A 129 -1.78 0.72 6.56
C GLY A 129 -0.90 1.95 6.36
N ALA A 130 -0.14 1.97 5.27
CA ALA A 130 0.77 3.08 4.97
C ALA A 130 0.02 4.40 4.83
N ARG A 131 0.33 5.37 5.70
CA ARG A 131 -0.23 6.70 5.74
C ARG A 131 0.85 7.75 5.98
N THR A 132 0.44 9.00 6.23
CA THR A 132 1.37 10.11 6.47
C THR A 132 1.98 10.05 7.88
N VAL A 133 3.20 10.59 8.01
CA VAL A 133 3.87 10.71 9.32
C VAL A 133 3.02 11.52 10.30
N VAL A 134 2.32 12.55 9.82
CA VAL A 134 1.45 13.39 10.66
C VAL A 134 0.31 12.57 11.29
N GLU A 135 -0.33 11.72 10.51
CA GLU A 135 -1.39 10.82 11.01
C GLU A 135 -0.83 9.80 12.02
N ALA A 136 0.34 9.23 11.74
CA ALA A 136 1.00 8.30 12.64
C ALA A 136 1.34 8.94 13.99
N VAL A 137 1.88 10.17 13.99
CA VAL A 137 2.19 10.94 15.22
C VAL A 137 0.92 11.31 15.98
N ALA A 138 -0.13 11.75 15.30
CA ALA A 138 -1.42 12.06 15.93
C ALA A 138 -2.02 10.83 16.60
N HIS A 139 -1.98 9.68 15.94
CA HIS A 139 -2.44 8.41 16.50
C HIS A 139 -1.59 7.98 17.70
N ALA A 140 -0.25 8.07 17.59
CA ALA A 140 0.65 7.72 18.69
C ALA A 140 0.41 8.55 19.96
N LYS A 141 0.11 9.86 19.86
CA LYS A 141 -0.23 10.69 21.00
C LYS A 141 -1.48 10.22 21.74
N LYS A 142 -2.51 9.80 21.00
CA LYS A 142 -3.75 9.27 21.56
C LYS A 142 -3.48 7.95 22.31
N VAL A 143 -2.75 7.05 21.68
CA VAL A 143 -2.41 5.74 22.27
C VAL A 143 -1.48 5.88 23.47
N ALA A 144 -0.54 6.84 23.46
CA ALA A 144 0.33 7.09 24.62
C ALA A 144 -0.46 7.47 25.88
N GLN A 145 -1.54 8.26 25.74
CA GLN A 145 -2.43 8.56 26.87
C GLN A 145 -3.13 7.31 27.38
N ALA A 146 -3.61 6.46 26.51
CA ALA A 146 -4.26 5.20 26.89
C ALA A 146 -3.29 4.25 27.60
N ILE A 147 -2.03 4.20 27.21
CA ILE A 147 -0.97 3.44 27.90
C ILE A 147 -0.75 3.99 29.30
N ASP A 148 -0.65 5.30 29.46
CA ASP A 148 -0.46 5.95 30.76
C ASP A 148 -1.62 5.64 31.72
N ASP A 149 -2.85 5.76 31.23
CA ASP A 149 -4.07 5.45 32.01
C ASP A 149 -4.12 3.97 32.40
N TYR A 150 -3.78 3.07 31.47
CA TYR A 150 -3.69 1.62 31.75
C TYR A 150 -2.66 1.31 32.83
N CYS A 151 -1.47 1.91 32.76
CA CYS A 151 -0.41 1.72 33.74
C CYS A 151 -0.82 2.22 35.15
N LYS A 152 -1.50 3.37 35.24
CA LYS A 152 -2.01 3.90 36.49
C LYS A 152 -3.05 2.96 37.13
N LEU A 153 -3.97 2.43 36.35
CA LEU A 153 -4.96 1.46 36.83
C LEU A 153 -4.31 0.16 37.33
N LYS A 154 -3.25 -0.30 36.69
CA LYS A 154 -2.50 -1.51 37.13
C LYS A 154 -1.67 -1.28 38.39
N GLN A 155 -1.26 -0.05 38.71
CA GLN A 155 -0.54 0.29 39.95
C GLN A 155 -1.46 0.41 41.15
N LEU A 156 -2.76 0.58 40.92
CA LEU A 156 -3.79 0.71 41.98
C LEU A 156 -4.40 -0.64 42.43
N ASN A 157 -4.07 -1.73 41.70
CA ASN A 157 -4.45 -3.11 41.97
C ASN A 157 -3.23 -3.94 42.34
#